data_998d91ad4382540642d64907d1801c30
#
_entry.id   998d91ad4382540642d64907d1801c30
#
_cell.length_a   1.000
_cell.length_b   1.000
_cell.length_c   1.000
_cell.angle_alpha   90.00
_cell.angle_beta   90.00
_cell.angle_gamma   90.00
#
_symmetry.space_group_name_H-M   'P 1'
#
loop_
_entity.id
_entity.type
_entity.pdbx_description
1 polymer ?
#
loop_
_entity_poly.entity_id
_entity_poly.type
_entity_poly.pdbx_seq_one_letter_code
_entity_poly.pdbx_strand_id
1 'polypeptide(L)'
;MQDRAAQLGDKVVYQIYVRSFNDSNGDGIGDLRGITQRLDYLKELGVDYLWITPFFSSPQNDNGYDVADYRSVEPMFGTMADFDELSREAKARGIGLMLDMVFNHTSTSHEWFRRALSGDPKYLAYYKFVDAAPDATAAKPGEPPTNWVSKFGGSAWEYVPALHKWYLHLFDVSQADLNWDNPEVRAELADVVRFWKAKGVSGFRFDVVNLISKPERLEDDFEGDGRRFYTDGPHVHEYLQELVREGGIEGMVTVGEMSSTSIENCIRYTAPRYHELTQAFSFHHLKVDYAGGDKWALAEPDIPRLRGLLSDWQEQMTAGGGWNALFWSNHDQPRPNSRFGDCSTRELWRRSSELLPVCIHLLRGTPYVYQGEELGMTNPDFTSIDQYRDVESLNYYKILQDEGATPEEAFHIVRERSRDDSRTPVQWDGSANAGFTSGTPWIGIPANHAYVNAADEMADPHSVWSFYRRIIALRKECPVVQAGDVRFLDAASDKVIAYERTLDGAASGPRRLVVACNFGGEDAAALPVDVVDGAAALIENCDEHHVQDGTLVLGPWCAVALAW
;
A
#
# COMPACT_ATOMS: atom_id res chain seq x y z
N MET A 1 -10.34 26.62 5.11
CA MET A 1 -10.14 25.19 4.77
C MET A 1 -8.64 24.97 4.69
N GLN A 2 -8.14 23.92 5.30
CA GLN A 2 -6.71 23.58 5.25
C GLN A 2 -6.35 23.16 3.82
N ASP A 3 -5.36 23.79 3.20
CA ASP A 3 -4.86 23.39 1.88
C ASP A 3 -4.08 22.07 2.03
N ARG A 4 -4.46 21.03 1.29
CA ARG A 4 -3.78 19.72 1.33
C ARG A 4 -2.32 19.83 0.90
N ALA A 5 -2.02 20.65 -0.10
CA ALA A 5 -0.64 20.86 -0.53
C ALA A 5 0.22 21.48 0.60
N ALA A 6 -0.32 22.46 1.33
CA ALA A 6 0.39 23.04 2.47
C ALA A 6 0.57 22.06 3.65
N GLN A 7 -0.33 21.08 3.79
CA GLN A 7 -0.26 20.07 4.85
C GLN A 7 0.64 18.89 4.49
N LEU A 8 0.60 18.43 3.23
CA LEU A 8 1.07 17.12 2.80
C LEU A 8 2.06 17.16 1.63
N GLY A 9 2.20 18.29 0.97
CA GLY A 9 2.97 18.42 -0.28
C GLY A 9 4.47 18.12 -0.13
N ASP A 10 5.05 18.43 1.02
CA ASP A 10 6.44 18.18 1.38
C ASP A 10 6.66 16.86 2.13
N LYS A 11 5.59 16.11 2.46
CA LYS A 11 5.67 14.90 3.28
C LYS A 11 5.98 13.67 2.44
N VAL A 12 6.72 12.74 3.06
CA VAL A 12 7.01 11.39 2.56
C VAL A 12 6.76 10.40 3.69
N VAL A 13 6.02 9.34 3.38
CA VAL A 13 5.70 8.26 4.31
C VAL A 13 6.53 7.03 3.94
N TYR A 14 7.10 6.37 4.93
CA TYR A 14 7.79 5.08 4.76
C TYR A 14 6.97 3.98 5.41
N GLN A 15 6.63 2.95 4.65
CA GLN A 15 5.88 1.80 5.16
C GLN A 15 6.80 0.73 5.70
N ILE A 16 6.54 0.29 6.93
CA ILE A 16 7.23 -0.79 7.62
C ILE A 16 6.32 -1.99 7.76
N TYR A 17 6.73 -3.13 7.20
CA TYR A 17 6.18 -4.44 7.50
C TYR A 17 7.00 -5.03 8.63
N VAL A 18 6.45 -4.96 9.87
CA VAL A 18 7.20 -5.18 11.12
C VAL A 18 7.97 -6.48 11.11
N ARG A 19 7.31 -7.56 10.72
CA ARG A 19 7.83 -8.94 10.73
C ARG A 19 9.13 -9.12 9.94
N SER A 20 9.38 -8.25 8.95
CA SER A 20 10.52 -8.34 8.03
C SER A 20 11.42 -7.09 8.02
N PHE A 21 11.25 -6.16 8.97
CA PHE A 21 12.05 -4.95 8.96
C PHE A 21 13.42 -5.14 9.62
N ASN A 22 13.47 -5.46 10.90
CA ASN A 22 14.72 -5.74 11.63
C ASN A 22 14.42 -6.54 12.90
N ASP A 23 15.08 -7.65 13.10
CA ASP A 23 14.96 -8.51 14.28
C ASP A 23 16.00 -8.08 15.34
N SER A 24 15.54 -7.64 16.50
CA SER A 24 16.40 -7.16 17.58
C SER A 24 16.80 -8.23 18.57
N ASN A 25 16.10 -9.37 18.62
CA ASN A 25 16.24 -10.40 19.63
C ASN A 25 16.81 -11.74 19.10
N GLY A 26 16.87 -11.91 17.78
CA GLY A 26 17.46 -13.09 17.11
C GLY A 26 16.51 -14.27 16.98
N ASP A 27 15.19 -14.07 17.06
CA ASP A 27 14.19 -15.13 16.89
C ASP A 27 13.76 -15.36 15.43
N GLY A 28 14.25 -14.54 14.51
CA GLY A 28 13.96 -14.64 13.08
C GLY A 28 12.79 -13.76 12.63
N ILE A 29 12.21 -12.97 13.54
CA ILE A 29 11.04 -12.13 13.30
C ILE A 29 11.39 -10.68 13.65
N GLY A 30 11.08 -9.74 12.77
CA GLY A 30 11.26 -8.31 13.05
C GLY A 30 10.33 -7.83 14.16
N ASP A 31 10.75 -6.80 14.90
CA ASP A 31 10.07 -6.33 16.08
C ASP A 31 10.14 -4.79 16.26
N LEU A 32 9.38 -4.24 17.23
CA LEU A 32 9.33 -2.80 17.50
C LEU A 32 10.67 -2.21 17.93
N ARG A 33 11.50 -2.97 18.65
CA ARG A 33 12.86 -2.56 19.00
C ARG A 33 13.76 -2.51 17.78
N GLY A 34 13.59 -3.45 16.85
CA GLY A 34 14.26 -3.46 15.56
C GLY A 34 13.96 -2.19 14.77
N ILE A 35 12.70 -1.71 14.78
CA ILE A 35 12.34 -0.43 14.16
C ILE A 35 13.09 0.72 14.89
N THR A 36 13.08 0.72 16.21
CA THR A 36 13.77 1.74 17.01
C THR A 36 15.26 1.82 16.68
N GLN A 37 15.93 0.68 16.48
CA GLN A 37 17.35 0.61 16.12
C GLN A 37 17.68 1.22 14.73
N ARG A 38 16.70 1.27 13.82
CA ARG A 38 16.87 1.76 12.44
C ARG A 38 16.30 3.17 12.21
N LEU A 39 15.88 3.88 13.25
CA LEU A 39 15.32 5.24 13.12
C LEU A 39 16.31 6.25 12.54
N ASP A 40 17.61 6.10 12.79
CA ASP A 40 18.63 7.00 12.23
C ASP A 40 18.79 6.81 10.71
N TYR A 41 18.71 5.57 10.21
CA TYR A 41 18.63 5.25 8.78
C TYR A 41 17.43 5.94 8.12
N LEU A 42 16.26 5.81 8.72
CA LEU A 42 15.02 6.42 8.21
C LEU A 42 15.08 7.96 8.26
N LYS A 43 15.71 8.52 9.28
CA LYS A 43 15.95 9.96 9.38
C LYS A 43 16.91 10.45 8.30
N GLU A 44 17.96 9.70 7.99
CA GLU A 44 18.93 10.02 6.95
C GLU A 44 18.32 9.93 5.55
N LEU A 45 17.46 8.94 5.31
CA LEU A 45 16.66 8.84 4.07
C LEU A 45 15.74 10.06 3.89
N GLY A 46 15.29 10.67 4.99
CA GLY A 46 14.55 11.92 4.98
C GLY A 46 13.03 11.79 5.06
N VAL A 47 12.50 10.64 5.49
CA VAL A 47 11.05 10.42 5.63
C VAL A 47 10.43 11.16 6.82
N ASP A 48 9.14 11.47 6.73
CA ASP A 48 8.42 12.26 7.75
C ASP A 48 7.52 11.41 8.64
N TYR A 49 7.00 10.31 8.09
CA TYR A 49 6.11 9.39 8.81
C TYR A 49 6.52 7.94 8.58
N LEU A 50 6.31 7.11 9.60
CA LEU A 50 6.39 5.65 9.49
C LEU A 50 4.99 5.07 9.57
N TRP A 51 4.51 4.51 8.46
CA TRP A 51 3.32 3.67 8.47
C TRP A 51 3.75 2.26 8.87
N ILE A 52 3.30 1.83 10.05
CA ILE A 52 3.61 0.53 10.63
C ILE A 52 2.42 -0.39 10.40
N THR A 53 2.63 -1.53 9.71
CA THR A 53 1.61 -2.56 9.53
C THR A 53 1.13 -3.11 10.88
N PRO A 54 -0.03 -3.77 10.98
CA PRO A 54 -0.59 -4.16 12.26
C PRO A 54 0.38 -4.99 13.09
N PHE A 55 0.65 -4.50 14.30
CA PHE A 55 1.44 -5.19 15.33
C PHE A 55 0.60 -5.50 16.59
N PHE A 56 -0.70 -5.32 16.48
CA PHE A 56 -1.66 -5.61 17.54
C PHE A 56 -1.75 -7.11 17.79
N SER A 57 -2.28 -7.51 18.98
CA SER A 57 -2.51 -8.93 19.27
C SER A 57 -3.34 -9.59 18.17
N SER A 58 -2.81 -10.70 17.63
CA SER A 58 -3.36 -11.38 16.46
C SER A 58 -2.91 -12.84 16.43
N PRO A 59 -3.77 -13.79 16.05
CA PRO A 59 -3.37 -15.16 15.72
C PRO A 59 -2.44 -15.28 14.52
N GLN A 60 -2.25 -14.20 13.73
CA GLN A 60 -1.37 -14.14 12.55
C GLN A 60 -1.83 -15.02 11.38
N ASN A 61 -3.13 -15.33 11.26
CA ASN A 61 -3.67 -16.06 10.12
C ASN A 61 -3.53 -15.26 8.82
N ASP A 62 -3.68 -13.92 8.91
CA ASP A 62 -3.40 -12.99 7.83
C ASP A 62 -2.35 -11.95 8.26
N ASN A 63 -1.25 -12.44 8.84
CA ASN A 63 -0.05 -11.64 9.16
C ASN A 63 -0.35 -10.32 9.92
N GLY A 64 -1.29 -10.36 10.88
CA GLY A 64 -1.65 -9.22 11.73
C GLY A 64 -2.93 -8.51 11.32
N TYR A 65 -3.45 -8.73 10.11
CA TYR A 65 -4.73 -8.15 9.67
C TYR A 65 -5.96 -8.86 10.25
N ASP A 66 -5.76 -9.93 11.02
CA ASP A 66 -6.75 -10.60 11.86
C ASP A 66 -6.58 -10.19 13.34
N VAL A 67 -6.99 -8.94 13.67
CA VAL A 67 -6.76 -8.32 14.98
C VAL A 67 -7.64 -8.95 16.07
N ALA A 68 -7.01 -9.43 17.15
CA ALA A 68 -7.68 -10.00 18.32
C ALA A 68 -7.84 -9.02 19.50
N ASP A 69 -6.97 -7.99 19.58
CA ASP A 69 -7.08 -6.89 20.53
C ASP A 69 -6.36 -5.65 20.00
N TYR A 70 -7.12 -4.58 19.75
CA TYR A 70 -6.60 -3.33 19.20
C TYR A 70 -5.73 -2.51 20.17
N ARG A 71 -5.73 -2.80 21.45
CA ARG A 71 -5.06 -2.01 22.50
C ARG A 71 -3.86 -2.72 23.13
N SER A 72 -3.42 -3.82 22.54
CA SER A 72 -2.25 -4.59 22.97
C SER A 72 -1.26 -4.80 21.82
N VAL A 73 -0.02 -5.09 22.16
CA VAL A 73 1.04 -5.45 21.23
C VAL A 73 1.12 -6.97 21.17
N GLU A 74 1.21 -7.54 19.97
CA GLU A 74 1.46 -8.96 19.77
C GLU A 74 2.83 -9.34 20.37
N PRO A 75 2.93 -10.32 21.27
CA PRO A 75 4.17 -10.65 21.98
C PRO A 75 5.38 -10.92 21.09
N MET A 76 5.18 -11.44 19.87
CA MET A 76 6.27 -11.64 18.91
C MET A 76 6.91 -10.34 18.45
N PHE A 77 6.17 -9.21 18.48
CA PHE A 77 6.66 -7.90 18.07
C PHE A 77 7.15 -7.05 19.25
N GLY A 78 7.00 -7.51 20.48
CA GLY A 78 7.43 -6.82 21.69
C GLY A 78 6.32 -6.52 22.67
N THR A 79 6.46 -5.39 23.36
CA THR A 79 5.56 -4.96 24.43
C THR A 79 5.05 -3.53 24.20
N MET A 80 4.05 -3.11 24.98
CA MET A 80 3.61 -1.72 25.00
C MET A 80 4.73 -0.75 25.42
N ALA A 81 5.67 -1.18 26.25
CA ALA A 81 6.83 -0.37 26.62
C ALA A 81 7.79 -0.15 25.44
N ASP A 82 7.96 -1.16 24.58
CA ASP A 82 8.74 -1.05 23.34
C ASP A 82 8.07 -0.10 22.35
N PHE A 83 6.74 -0.09 22.28
CA PHE A 83 6.00 0.89 21.50
C PHE A 83 6.17 2.33 22.05
N ASP A 84 6.05 2.50 23.37
CA ASP A 84 6.23 3.80 24.03
C ASP A 84 7.66 4.33 23.79
N GLU A 85 8.67 3.46 23.77
CA GLU A 85 10.05 3.80 23.41
C GLU A 85 10.15 4.23 21.95
N LEU A 86 9.61 3.44 21.00
CA LEU A 86 9.60 3.76 19.58
C LEU A 86 8.93 5.12 19.33
N SER A 87 7.77 5.37 19.95
CA SER A 87 7.05 6.65 19.83
C SER A 87 7.90 7.84 20.29
N ARG A 88 8.57 7.70 21.42
CA ARG A 88 9.45 8.75 21.96
C ARG A 88 10.66 9.01 21.05
N GLU A 89 11.34 7.95 20.61
CA GLU A 89 12.56 8.04 19.79
C GLU A 89 12.27 8.53 18.36
N ALA A 90 11.15 8.13 17.76
CA ALA A 90 10.70 8.64 16.46
C ALA A 90 10.41 10.15 16.56
N LYS A 91 9.64 10.56 17.58
CA LYS A 91 9.32 11.97 17.84
C LYS A 91 10.58 12.81 18.06
N ALA A 92 11.59 12.31 18.78
CA ALA A 92 12.86 13.01 19.01
C ALA A 92 13.61 13.28 17.69
N ARG A 93 13.40 12.46 16.66
CA ARG A 93 13.97 12.61 15.32
C ARG A 93 13.08 13.41 14.36
N GLY A 94 11.90 13.86 14.82
CA GLY A 94 10.90 14.56 14.01
C GLY A 94 10.14 13.65 13.06
N ILE A 95 10.09 12.35 13.35
CA ILE A 95 9.35 11.35 12.57
C ILE A 95 8.01 11.05 13.27
N GLY A 96 6.91 11.14 12.53
CA GLY A 96 5.58 10.78 13.00
C GLY A 96 5.30 9.28 12.87
N LEU A 97 4.53 8.72 13.79
CA LEU A 97 4.03 7.35 13.65
C LEU A 97 2.62 7.36 13.06
N MET A 98 2.40 6.53 12.05
CA MET A 98 1.11 6.24 11.43
C MET A 98 0.78 4.76 11.67
N LEU A 99 -0.33 4.48 12.35
CA LEU A 99 -0.74 3.11 12.61
C LEU A 99 -1.83 2.64 11.66
N ASP A 100 -1.81 1.35 11.41
CA ASP A 100 -2.74 0.66 10.53
C ASP A 100 -3.98 0.20 11.31
N MET A 101 -5.15 0.74 10.97
CA MET A 101 -6.42 0.47 11.62
C MET A 101 -7.27 -0.46 10.75
N VAL A 102 -7.31 -1.74 11.14
CA VAL A 102 -8.11 -2.77 10.49
C VAL A 102 -9.52 -2.74 11.08
N PHE A 103 -10.39 -1.91 10.52
CA PHE A 103 -11.71 -1.62 11.11
C PHE A 103 -12.89 -2.20 10.33
N ASN A 104 -12.63 -2.85 9.18
CA ASN A 104 -13.70 -3.58 8.48
C ASN A 104 -14.11 -4.86 9.23
N HIS A 105 -13.17 -5.53 9.89
CA HIS A 105 -13.35 -6.83 10.53
C HIS A 105 -12.46 -6.97 11.76
N THR A 106 -12.71 -8.02 12.56
CA THR A 106 -11.78 -8.48 13.60
C THR A 106 -11.43 -9.94 13.39
N SER A 107 -10.37 -10.41 14.05
CA SER A 107 -10.16 -11.86 14.20
C SER A 107 -11.37 -12.53 14.85
N THR A 108 -11.65 -13.77 14.46
CA THR A 108 -12.58 -14.64 15.20
C THR A 108 -12.09 -14.97 16.61
N SER A 109 -10.81 -14.72 16.91
CA SER A 109 -10.24 -14.79 18.25
C SER A 109 -10.45 -13.53 19.09
N HIS A 110 -11.00 -12.45 18.54
CA HIS A 110 -11.30 -11.22 19.27
C HIS A 110 -12.35 -11.49 20.37
N GLU A 111 -12.20 -10.85 21.53
CA GLU A 111 -13.12 -11.02 22.66
C GLU A 111 -14.58 -10.75 22.26
N TRP A 112 -14.83 -9.75 21.42
CA TRP A 112 -16.18 -9.43 20.93
C TRP A 112 -16.78 -10.60 20.14
N PHE A 113 -16.00 -11.23 19.25
CA PHE A 113 -16.50 -12.35 18.45
C PHE A 113 -16.70 -13.61 19.29
N ARG A 114 -15.78 -13.92 20.23
CA ARG A 114 -15.95 -15.04 21.18
C ARG A 114 -17.22 -14.89 22.02
N ARG A 115 -17.53 -13.67 22.48
CA ARG A 115 -18.78 -13.38 23.18
C ARG A 115 -20.00 -13.49 22.28
N ALA A 116 -19.91 -13.03 21.03
CA ALA A 116 -20.98 -13.27 20.03
C ALA A 116 -21.25 -14.77 19.87
N LEU A 117 -20.20 -15.59 19.73
CA LEU A 117 -20.34 -17.05 19.62
C LEU A 117 -20.96 -17.69 20.87
N SER A 118 -20.81 -17.08 22.04
CA SER A 118 -21.49 -17.54 23.27
C SER A 118 -22.96 -17.11 23.36
N GLY A 119 -23.49 -16.40 22.39
CA GLY A 119 -24.86 -15.94 22.31
C GLY A 119 -25.15 -14.63 23.06
N ASP A 120 -24.10 -13.85 23.44
CA ASP A 120 -24.28 -12.53 24.05
C ASP A 120 -24.92 -11.55 23.04
N PRO A 121 -26.17 -11.05 23.30
CA PRO A 121 -26.89 -10.23 22.34
C PRO A 121 -26.19 -8.94 21.95
N LYS A 122 -25.42 -8.33 22.86
CA LYS A 122 -24.64 -7.12 22.59
C LYS A 122 -23.63 -7.40 21.48
N TYR A 123 -22.85 -8.45 21.64
CA TYR A 123 -21.75 -8.76 20.73
C TYR A 123 -22.20 -9.47 19.46
N LEU A 124 -23.34 -10.17 19.46
CA LEU A 124 -24.00 -10.62 18.23
C LEU A 124 -24.33 -9.43 17.32
N ALA A 125 -24.76 -8.31 17.90
CA ALA A 125 -25.05 -7.09 17.14
C ALA A 125 -23.79 -6.35 16.63
N TYR A 126 -22.58 -6.74 17.08
CA TYR A 126 -21.33 -6.14 16.63
C TYR A 126 -20.86 -6.65 15.25
N TYR A 127 -21.38 -7.78 14.80
CA TYR A 127 -20.99 -8.42 13.54
C TYR A 127 -22.18 -8.58 12.60
N LYS A 128 -21.89 -8.79 11.32
CA LYS A 128 -22.92 -9.07 10.31
C LYS A 128 -23.29 -10.56 10.35
N PHE A 129 -24.26 -10.88 11.22
CA PHE A 129 -24.89 -12.21 11.30
C PHE A 129 -26.23 -12.23 10.57
N VAL A 130 -26.52 -13.35 9.89
CA VAL A 130 -27.80 -13.64 9.24
C VAL A 130 -28.33 -14.99 9.74
N ASP A 131 -29.64 -15.09 10.00
CA ASP A 131 -30.27 -16.34 10.40
C ASP A 131 -30.17 -17.37 9.26
N ALA A 132 -29.83 -18.60 9.58
CA ALA A 132 -29.85 -19.71 8.64
C ALA A 132 -31.28 -20.20 8.37
N ALA A 133 -31.45 -20.98 7.31
CA ALA A 133 -32.72 -21.61 7.01
C ALA A 133 -33.17 -22.52 8.17
N PRO A 134 -34.48 -22.63 8.46
CA PRO A 134 -34.98 -23.36 9.65
C PRO A 134 -34.54 -24.83 9.73
N ASP A 135 -34.23 -25.46 8.58
CA ASP A 135 -33.78 -26.86 8.47
C ASP A 135 -32.25 -27.01 8.38
N ALA A 136 -31.48 -25.91 8.48
CA ALA A 136 -30.03 -25.95 8.46
C ALA A 136 -29.46 -26.71 9.67
N THR A 137 -28.41 -27.49 9.43
CA THR A 137 -27.68 -28.25 10.45
C THR A 137 -26.18 -28.16 10.21
N ALA A 138 -25.35 -28.58 11.19
CA ALA A 138 -23.91 -28.63 11.01
C ALA A 138 -23.49 -29.50 9.79
N ALA A 139 -24.23 -30.57 9.49
CA ALA A 139 -23.94 -31.45 8.35
C ALA A 139 -24.59 -30.97 7.03
N LYS A 140 -25.58 -30.08 7.13
CA LYS A 140 -26.31 -29.47 6.00
C LYS A 140 -26.61 -28.02 6.32
N PRO A 141 -25.63 -27.12 6.19
CA PRO A 141 -25.80 -25.71 6.55
C PRO A 141 -26.83 -24.96 5.70
N GLY A 142 -27.22 -25.52 4.53
CA GLY A 142 -28.07 -24.86 3.56
C GLY A 142 -27.27 -23.93 2.66
N GLU A 143 -28.01 -23.12 1.90
CA GLU A 143 -27.41 -22.09 1.05
C GLU A 143 -26.97 -20.88 1.89
N PRO A 144 -25.82 -20.27 1.61
CA PRO A 144 -25.40 -19.03 2.26
C PRO A 144 -26.37 -17.87 1.95
N PRO A 145 -26.37 -16.80 2.76
CA PRO A 145 -27.27 -15.65 2.56
C PRO A 145 -27.17 -14.98 1.19
N THR A 146 -26.01 -15.00 0.57
CA THR A 146 -25.74 -14.55 -0.81
C THR A 146 -24.63 -15.38 -1.45
N ASN A 147 -24.50 -15.27 -2.78
CA ASN A 147 -23.43 -15.90 -3.54
C ASN A 147 -22.10 -15.11 -3.53
N TRP A 148 -21.92 -14.20 -2.58
CA TRP A 148 -20.71 -13.38 -2.53
C TRP A 148 -19.46 -14.24 -2.28
N VAL A 149 -18.37 -13.84 -2.95
CA VAL A 149 -17.08 -14.54 -2.89
C VAL A 149 -16.11 -13.76 -2.00
N SER A 150 -15.42 -14.47 -1.13
CA SER A 150 -14.33 -13.92 -0.32
C SER A 150 -13.17 -13.43 -1.20
N LYS A 151 -12.46 -12.38 -0.78
CA LYS A 151 -11.26 -11.88 -1.47
C LYS A 151 -10.14 -12.93 -1.55
N PHE A 152 -10.13 -13.88 -0.63
CA PHE A 152 -9.17 -14.98 -0.58
C PHE A 152 -9.73 -16.30 -1.15
N GLY A 153 -10.85 -16.21 -1.86
CA GLY A 153 -11.50 -17.34 -2.50
C GLY A 153 -12.55 -18.04 -1.64
N GLY A 154 -13.49 -18.73 -2.27
CA GLY A 154 -14.61 -19.41 -1.60
C GLY A 154 -15.75 -18.48 -1.20
N SER A 155 -16.72 -18.99 -0.43
CA SER A 155 -17.85 -18.21 0.05
C SER A 155 -17.42 -17.08 1.00
N ALA A 156 -18.10 -15.94 0.94
CA ALA A 156 -17.94 -14.87 1.93
C ALA A 156 -18.75 -15.10 3.24
N TRP A 157 -19.38 -16.26 3.38
CA TRP A 157 -20.22 -16.60 4.52
C TRP A 157 -19.78 -17.90 5.16
N GLU A 158 -19.71 -17.92 6.50
CA GLU A 158 -19.43 -19.12 7.28
C GLU A 158 -20.58 -19.42 8.24
N TYR A 159 -20.99 -20.69 8.30
CA TYR A 159 -22.09 -21.15 9.14
C TYR A 159 -21.64 -21.49 10.55
N VAL A 160 -22.34 -20.94 11.55
CA VAL A 160 -22.13 -21.22 12.98
C VAL A 160 -23.26 -22.09 13.50
N PRO A 161 -23.12 -23.42 13.58
CA PRO A 161 -24.19 -24.33 13.98
C PRO A 161 -24.75 -24.03 15.37
N ALA A 162 -23.91 -23.63 16.32
CA ALA A 162 -24.32 -23.34 17.69
C ALA A 162 -25.28 -22.14 17.80
N LEU A 163 -25.22 -21.21 16.88
CA LEU A 163 -26.06 -20.01 16.82
C LEU A 163 -27.17 -20.13 15.78
N HIS A 164 -27.12 -21.13 14.92
CA HIS A 164 -28.00 -21.27 13.77
C HIS A 164 -27.96 -20.02 12.87
N LYS A 165 -26.76 -19.47 12.64
CA LYS A 165 -26.50 -18.23 11.89
C LYS A 165 -25.30 -18.37 10.98
N TRP A 166 -25.29 -17.53 9.95
CA TRP A 166 -24.11 -17.26 9.11
C TRP A 166 -23.47 -15.94 9.55
N TYR A 167 -22.13 -15.83 9.51
CA TYR A 167 -21.46 -14.54 9.61
C TYR A 167 -20.74 -14.21 8.31
N LEU A 168 -20.66 -12.90 8.00
CA LEU A 168 -19.95 -12.38 6.85
C LEU A 168 -18.44 -12.31 7.13
N HIS A 169 -17.63 -12.73 6.15
CA HIS A 169 -16.18 -12.53 6.12
C HIS A 169 -15.74 -12.22 4.68
N LEU A 170 -15.48 -10.96 4.39
CA LEU A 170 -15.05 -10.55 3.03
C LEU A 170 -13.61 -10.99 2.72
N PHE A 171 -12.83 -11.41 3.72
CA PHE A 171 -11.47 -11.92 3.64
C PHE A 171 -11.40 -13.35 4.18
N ASP A 172 -10.35 -13.71 4.93
CA ASP A 172 -10.25 -15.05 5.49
C ASP A 172 -11.43 -15.39 6.42
N VAL A 173 -11.77 -16.68 6.51
CA VAL A 173 -12.81 -17.17 7.44
C VAL A 173 -12.56 -16.76 8.88
N SER A 174 -11.32 -16.52 9.27
CA SER A 174 -10.94 -16.02 10.60
C SER A 174 -11.11 -14.50 10.78
N GLN A 175 -11.64 -13.76 9.78
CA GLN A 175 -11.77 -12.30 9.78
C GLN A 175 -13.25 -11.90 9.66
N ALA A 176 -13.98 -11.88 10.80
CA ALA A 176 -15.42 -11.59 10.83
C ALA A 176 -15.72 -10.09 10.63
N ASP A 177 -16.58 -9.76 9.67
CA ASP A 177 -16.95 -8.38 9.34
C ASP A 177 -17.77 -7.70 10.42
N LEU A 178 -17.34 -6.51 10.83
CA LEU A 178 -18.00 -5.68 11.82
C LEU A 178 -19.30 -5.05 11.26
N ASN A 179 -20.27 -4.88 12.14
CA ASN A 179 -21.52 -4.20 11.85
C ASN A 179 -21.43 -2.70 12.17
N TRP A 180 -20.98 -1.90 11.20
CA TRP A 180 -20.87 -0.45 11.35
C TRP A 180 -22.22 0.28 11.48
N ASP A 181 -23.35 -0.36 11.15
CA ASP A 181 -24.67 0.22 11.40
C ASP A 181 -24.95 0.33 12.90
N ASN A 182 -24.25 -0.46 13.72
CA ASN A 182 -24.32 -0.40 15.18
C ASN A 182 -23.49 0.78 15.73
N PRO A 183 -24.12 1.79 16.39
CA PRO A 183 -23.40 2.94 16.93
C PRO A 183 -22.42 2.58 18.05
N GLU A 184 -22.64 1.47 18.77
CA GLU A 184 -21.69 1.02 19.80
C GLU A 184 -20.37 0.55 19.16
N VAL A 185 -20.41 -0.10 18.00
CA VAL A 185 -19.21 -0.49 17.25
C VAL A 185 -18.43 0.75 16.84
N ARG A 186 -19.10 1.75 16.27
CA ARG A 186 -18.45 3.02 15.86
C ARG A 186 -17.82 3.74 17.05
N ALA A 187 -18.49 3.75 18.21
CA ALA A 187 -17.95 4.36 19.43
C ALA A 187 -16.70 3.63 19.94
N GLU A 188 -16.71 2.27 19.95
CA GLU A 188 -15.54 1.46 20.33
C GLU A 188 -14.33 1.71 19.42
N LEU A 189 -14.55 1.79 18.08
CA LEU A 189 -13.48 2.05 17.11
C LEU A 189 -12.92 3.47 17.24
N ALA A 190 -13.77 4.47 17.49
CA ALA A 190 -13.32 5.82 17.80
C ALA A 190 -12.50 5.89 19.09
N ASP A 191 -12.82 5.05 20.09
CA ASP A 191 -12.04 4.95 21.32
C ASP A 191 -10.67 4.28 21.10
N VAL A 192 -10.58 3.30 20.20
CA VAL A 192 -9.28 2.74 19.77
C VAL A 192 -8.39 3.83 19.16
N VAL A 193 -8.93 4.67 18.30
CA VAL A 193 -8.19 5.80 17.70
C VAL A 193 -7.71 6.78 18.78
N ARG A 194 -8.59 7.16 19.72
CA ARG A 194 -8.22 8.03 20.86
C ARG A 194 -7.11 7.43 21.72
N PHE A 195 -7.17 6.13 21.97
CA PHE A 195 -6.15 5.41 22.76
C PHE A 195 -4.76 5.56 22.12
N TRP A 196 -4.63 5.27 20.82
CA TRP A 196 -3.34 5.35 20.14
C TRP A 196 -2.86 6.79 19.92
N LYS A 197 -3.79 7.73 19.69
CA LYS A 197 -3.46 9.16 19.68
C LYS A 197 -2.86 9.61 21.02
N ALA A 198 -3.41 9.18 22.13
CA ALA A 198 -2.88 9.47 23.47
C ALA A 198 -1.48 8.85 23.70
N LYS A 199 -1.14 7.78 22.99
CA LYS A 199 0.17 7.14 22.95
C LYS A 199 1.19 7.85 22.03
N GLY A 200 0.83 8.98 21.41
CA GLY A 200 1.73 9.79 20.58
C GLY A 200 1.67 9.49 19.09
N VAL A 201 0.73 8.67 18.64
CA VAL A 201 0.48 8.44 17.21
C VAL A 201 0.00 9.74 16.56
N SER A 202 0.54 10.05 15.38
CA SER A 202 0.32 11.30 14.66
C SER A 202 -0.33 11.12 13.29
N GLY A 203 -0.58 9.89 12.87
CA GLY A 203 -1.30 9.54 11.65
C GLY A 203 -1.99 8.18 11.75
N PHE A 204 -2.94 7.94 10.86
CA PHE A 204 -3.64 6.65 10.74
C PHE A 204 -3.83 6.23 9.29
N ARG A 205 -3.54 4.99 8.99
CA ARG A 205 -3.98 4.32 7.77
C ARG A 205 -5.19 3.44 8.11
N PHE A 206 -6.25 3.56 7.36
CA PHE A 206 -7.45 2.75 7.53
C PHE A 206 -7.52 1.70 6.44
N ASP A 207 -7.46 0.44 6.86
CA ASP A 207 -7.47 -0.74 6.02
C ASP A 207 -8.85 -0.92 5.37
N VAL A 208 -8.86 -1.14 4.05
CA VAL A 208 -10.06 -1.38 3.22
C VAL A 208 -11.31 -0.60 3.65
N VAL A 209 -11.11 0.64 4.05
CA VAL A 209 -12.09 1.44 4.78
C VAL A 209 -13.34 1.78 3.98
N ASN A 210 -13.28 1.67 2.65
CA ASN A 210 -14.46 1.85 1.80
C ASN A 210 -15.39 0.63 1.75
N LEU A 211 -15.07 -0.44 2.48
CA LEU A 211 -15.88 -1.65 2.59
C LEU A 211 -16.73 -1.70 3.87
N ILE A 212 -16.57 -0.76 4.80
CA ILE A 212 -17.19 -0.81 6.14
C ILE A 212 -18.72 -0.70 6.13
N SER A 213 -19.31 -0.05 5.13
CA SER A 213 -20.75 0.12 5.00
C SER A 213 -21.35 -0.95 4.08
N LYS A 214 -22.11 -1.89 4.66
CA LYS A 214 -22.81 -2.93 3.90
C LYS A 214 -24.22 -2.45 3.51
N PRO A 215 -24.81 -3.01 2.43
CA PRO A 215 -26.19 -2.68 2.07
C PRO A 215 -27.18 -3.19 3.13
N GLU A 216 -28.30 -2.49 3.30
CA GLU A 216 -29.39 -2.95 4.19
C GLU A 216 -30.01 -4.27 3.71
N ARG A 217 -30.14 -4.43 2.39
CA ARG A 217 -30.67 -5.64 1.76
C ARG A 217 -29.55 -6.41 1.10
N LEU A 218 -29.40 -7.67 1.47
CA LEU A 218 -28.47 -8.61 0.88
C LEU A 218 -29.08 -9.22 -0.38
N GLU A 219 -28.34 -9.17 -1.49
CA GLU A 219 -28.77 -9.69 -2.80
C GLU A 219 -27.62 -10.47 -3.45
N ASP A 220 -27.98 -11.49 -4.23
CA ASP A 220 -27.01 -12.23 -5.04
C ASP A 220 -26.42 -11.36 -6.13
N ASP A 221 -25.15 -11.56 -6.43
CA ASP A 221 -24.46 -10.92 -7.54
C ASP A 221 -24.33 -11.91 -8.72
N PHE A 222 -25.12 -11.70 -9.76
CA PHE A 222 -25.09 -12.52 -10.98
C PHE A 222 -24.14 -11.96 -12.05
N GLU A 223 -23.46 -10.84 -11.77
CA GLU A 223 -22.55 -10.17 -12.70
C GLU A 223 -21.10 -10.13 -12.17
N GLY A 224 -20.90 -10.50 -10.90
CA GLY A 224 -19.59 -10.43 -10.24
C GLY A 224 -19.51 -11.25 -8.95
N ASP A 225 -18.65 -10.82 -8.05
CA ASP A 225 -18.32 -11.49 -6.80
C ASP A 225 -18.99 -10.88 -5.55
N GLY A 226 -19.95 -9.98 -5.72
CA GLY A 226 -20.64 -9.26 -4.66
C GLY A 226 -20.05 -7.89 -4.34
N ARG A 227 -18.82 -7.57 -4.80
CA ARG A 227 -18.11 -6.33 -4.42
C ARG A 227 -18.89 -5.05 -4.72
N ARG A 228 -19.69 -5.01 -5.78
CA ARG A 228 -20.49 -3.84 -6.15
C ARG A 228 -21.53 -3.44 -5.10
N PHE A 229 -21.92 -4.35 -4.20
CA PHE A 229 -22.92 -4.08 -3.16
C PHE A 229 -22.33 -3.48 -1.89
N TYR A 230 -21.06 -3.78 -1.58
CA TYR A 230 -20.42 -3.36 -0.34
C TYR A 230 -19.24 -2.40 -0.53
N THR A 231 -18.82 -2.11 -1.76
CA THR A 231 -17.80 -1.10 -2.04
C THR A 231 -18.43 0.28 -2.06
N ASP A 232 -17.84 1.24 -1.33
CA ASP A 232 -18.37 2.61 -1.19
C ASP A 232 -19.86 2.62 -0.79
N GLY A 233 -20.21 1.78 0.19
CA GLY A 233 -21.59 1.52 0.60
C GLY A 233 -22.33 2.77 1.13
N PRO A 234 -23.65 2.69 1.36
CA PRO A 234 -24.53 3.85 1.47
C PRO A 234 -24.18 4.85 2.59
N HIS A 235 -23.60 4.37 3.70
CA HIS A 235 -23.31 5.18 4.88
C HIS A 235 -21.81 5.39 5.14
N VAL A 236 -20.91 4.96 4.22
CA VAL A 236 -19.46 4.97 4.44
C VAL A 236 -18.93 6.37 4.79
N HIS A 237 -19.41 7.40 4.12
CA HIS A 237 -18.99 8.78 4.34
C HIS A 237 -19.44 9.32 5.69
N GLU A 238 -20.68 9.02 6.10
CA GLU A 238 -21.23 9.39 7.42
C GLU A 238 -20.41 8.74 8.54
N TYR A 239 -20.07 7.47 8.38
CA TYR A 239 -19.27 6.73 9.34
C TYR A 239 -17.84 7.26 9.46
N LEU A 240 -17.22 7.62 8.34
CA LEU A 240 -15.89 8.23 8.35
C LEU A 240 -15.87 9.62 8.99
N GLN A 241 -16.86 10.47 8.69
CA GLN A 241 -17.01 11.77 9.34
C GLN A 241 -17.22 11.62 10.85
N GLU A 242 -18.04 10.65 11.28
CA GLU A 242 -18.22 10.33 12.69
C GLU A 242 -16.92 9.86 13.33
N LEU A 243 -16.19 8.92 12.71
CA LEU A 243 -14.91 8.40 13.19
C LEU A 243 -13.87 9.52 13.35
N VAL A 244 -13.75 10.40 12.38
CA VAL A 244 -12.79 11.53 12.41
C VAL A 244 -13.14 12.50 13.55
N ARG A 245 -14.40 12.84 13.69
CA ARG A 245 -14.89 13.75 14.75
C ARG A 245 -14.76 13.12 16.13
N GLU A 246 -15.30 11.92 16.33
CA GLU A 246 -15.33 11.26 17.64
C GLU A 246 -13.94 10.73 18.04
N GLY A 247 -13.12 10.28 17.09
CA GLY A 247 -11.71 9.95 17.30
C GLY A 247 -10.84 11.18 17.58
N GLY A 248 -11.35 12.38 17.30
CA GLY A 248 -10.64 13.65 17.50
C GLY A 248 -9.39 13.77 16.63
N ILE A 249 -9.42 13.23 15.40
CA ILE A 249 -8.28 13.18 14.48
C ILE A 249 -8.37 14.21 13.35
N GLU A 250 -9.27 15.17 13.45
CA GLU A 250 -9.30 16.30 12.51
C GLU A 250 -7.93 16.97 12.43
N GLY A 251 -7.44 17.18 11.20
CA GLY A 251 -6.13 17.79 10.94
C GLY A 251 -4.92 16.86 11.11
N MET A 252 -5.09 15.61 11.55
CA MET A 252 -4.04 14.60 11.51
C MET A 252 -3.86 14.08 10.08
N VAL A 253 -2.70 13.47 9.81
CA VAL A 253 -2.46 12.76 8.54
C VAL A 253 -3.20 11.43 8.58
N THR A 254 -4.14 11.26 7.66
CA THR A 254 -4.91 10.01 7.54
C THR A 254 -4.93 9.55 6.09
N VAL A 255 -4.85 8.26 5.87
CA VAL A 255 -4.95 7.66 4.53
C VAL A 255 -5.91 6.48 4.58
N GLY A 256 -6.81 6.40 3.61
CA GLY A 256 -7.68 5.26 3.42
C GLY A 256 -7.20 4.36 2.30
N GLU A 257 -7.24 3.06 2.54
CA GLU A 257 -7.13 2.09 1.46
C GLU A 257 -8.48 1.91 0.80
N MET A 258 -8.53 2.17 -0.53
CA MET A 258 -9.74 2.12 -1.31
C MET A 258 -9.71 0.95 -2.28
N SER A 259 -10.46 -0.08 -1.97
CA SER A 259 -10.61 -1.24 -2.86
C SER A 259 -11.65 -0.93 -3.95
N SER A 260 -11.23 -0.93 -5.22
CA SER A 260 -12.14 -0.82 -6.37
C SER A 260 -13.08 0.40 -6.41
N THR A 261 -12.61 1.55 -5.94
CA THR A 261 -13.37 2.81 -5.87
C THR A 261 -13.28 3.62 -7.18
N SER A 262 -14.01 4.73 -7.25
CA SER A 262 -13.94 5.73 -8.34
C SER A 262 -13.14 6.97 -7.93
N ILE A 263 -12.74 7.75 -8.95
CA ILE A 263 -12.07 9.06 -8.72
C ILE A 263 -13.01 10.00 -7.95
N GLU A 264 -14.29 10.03 -8.29
CA GLU A 264 -15.30 10.85 -7.62
C GLU A 264 -15.39 10.52 -6.12
N ASN A 265 -15.43 9.23 -5.77
CA ASN A 265 -15.42 8.80 -4.38
C ASN A 265 -14.10 9.16 -3.69
N CYS A 266 -12.94 8.99 -4.34
CA CYS A 266 -11.66 9.39 -3.77
C CYS A 266 -11.56 10.91 -3.53
N ILE A 267 -12.13 11.73 -4.40
CA ILE A 267 -12.28 13.17 -4.15
C ILE A 267 -13.13 13.41 -2.89
N ARG A 268 -14.23 12.70 -2.74
CA ARG A 268 -15.11 12.83 -1.58
C ARG A 268 -14.41 12.41 -0.29
N TYR A 269 -13.71 11.29 -0.29
CA TYR A 269 -12.94 10.85 0.88
C TYR A 269 -11.85 11.83 1.31
N THR A 270 -11.25 12.60 0.38
CA THR A 270 -9.99 13.31 0.67
C THR A 270 -10.07 14.83 0.58
N ALA A 271 -11.04 15.38 -0.13
CA ALA A 271 -11.16 16.85 -0.24
C ALA A 271 -11.56 17.46 1.11
N PRO A 272 -10.88 18.54 1.56
CA PRO A 272 -11.05 19.11 2.91
C PRO A 272 -12.48 19.49 3.27
N ARG A 273 -13.32 19.82 2.28
CA ARG A 273 -14.73 20.21 2.48
C ARG A 273 -15.63 19.10 3.01
N TYR A 274 -15.19 17.84 2.93
CA TYR A 274 -15.97 16.70 3.40
C TYR A 274 -15.61 16.24 4.81
N HIS A 275 -14.49 16.72 5.40
CA HIS A 275 -14.08 16.37 6.76
C HIS A 275 -13.93 14.87 7.03
N GLU A 276 -13.42 14.13 6.03
CA GLU A 276 -13.13 12.71 6.12
C GLU A 276 -11.61 12.50 6.23
N LEU A 277 -11.01 11.74 5.33
CA LEU A 277 -9.59 11.45 5.32
C LEU A 277 -8.76 12.57 4.67
N THR A 278 -7.45 12.48 4.76
CA THR A 278 -6.55 13.43 4.09
C THR A 278 -6.03 12.93 2.75
N GLN A 279 -5.96 11.62 2.56
CA GLN A 279 -5.41 10.96 1.38
C GLN A 279 -6.11 9.62 1.13
N ALA A 280 -5.97 9.08 -0.08
CA ALA A 280 -6.46 7.77 -0.45
C ALA A 280 -5.45 7.01 -1.33
N PHE A 281 -5.29 5.72 -1.06
CA PHE A 281 -4.66 4.77 -1.98
C PHE A 281 -5.66 4.33 -3.03
N SER A 282 -5.26 4.41 -4.29
CA SER A 282 -5.96 3.84 -5.44
C SER A 282 -5.05 2.81 -6.10
N PHE A 283 -5.55 1.62 -6.35
CA PHE A 283 -4.77 0.51 -6.91
C PHE A 283 -4.91 0.36 -8.43
N HIS A 284 -5.62 1.27 -9.11
CA HIS A 284 -5.92 1.12 -10.54
C HIS A 284 -4.67 1.08 -11.41
N HIS A 285 -3.66 1.90 -11.10
CA HIS A 285 -2.39 1.95 -11.83
C HIS A 285 -1.56 0.66 -11.67
N LEU A 286 -1.78 -0.13 -10.62
CA LEU A 286 -1.11 -1.41 -10.41
C LEU A 286 -1.78 -2.60 -11.11
N LYS A 287 -2.91 -2.39 -11.80
CA LYS A 287 -3.66 -3.45 -12.48
C LYS A 287 -3.44 -3.46 -14.00
N VAL A 288 -2.38 -2.80 -14.47
CA VAL A 288 -2.10 -2.68 -15.91
C VAL A 288 -1.45 -3.91 -16.53
N ASP A 289 -1.07 -4.87 -15.70
CA ASP A 289 -0.52 -6.18 -16.06
C ASP A 289 -1.47 -7.34 -15.68
N TYR A 290 -2.76 -7.05 -15.43
CA TYR A 290 -3.79 -8.03 -15.13
C TYR A 290 -4.58 -8.34 -16.40
N ALA A 291 -4.39 -9.54 -17.00
CA ALA A 291 -5.18 -9.95 -18.15
C ALA A 291 -6.66 -10.05 -17.76
N GLY A 292 -7.54 -9.37 -18.52
CA GLY A 292 -8.97 -9.36 -18.20
C GLY A 292 -9.34 -8.73 -16.85
N GLY A 293 -8.40 -8.10 -16.15
CA GLY A 293 -8.61 -7.52 -14.82
C GLY A 293 -8.43 -8.52 -13.66
N ASP A 294 -8.01 -9.74 -13.95
CA ASP A 294 -7.74 -10.79 -12.96
C ASP A 294 -6.26 -10.71 -12.51
N LYS A 295 -6.04 -10.62 -11.19
CA LYS A 295 -4.71 -10.60 -10.57
C LYS A 295 -3.86 -11.81 -10.95
N TRP A 296 -4.48 -12.99 -11.09
CA TRP A 296 -3.81 -14.26 -11.32
C TRP A 296 -3.65 -14.60 -12.80
N ALA A 297 -4.17 -13.77 -13.70
CA ALA A 297 -3.94 -13.87 -15.13
C ALA A 297 -2.82 -12.89 -15.56
N LEU A 298 -1.65 -13.45 -15.89
CA LEU A 298 -0.44 -12.67 -16.19
C LEU A 298 -0.54 -11.96 -17.54
N ALA A 299 -0.08 -10.71 -17.59
CA ALA A 299 0.15 -9.94 -18.81
C ALA A 299 1.36 -9.03 -18.63
N GLU A 300 1.94 -8.58 -19.75
CA GLU A 300 2.95 -7.53 -19.73
C GLU A 300 2.33 -6.20 -19.31
N PRO A 301 3.07 -5.32 -18.60
CA PRO A 301 2.58 -4.00 -18.21
C PRO A 301 2.19 -3.15 -19.42
N ASP A 302 0.95 -2.70 -19.47
CA ASP A 302 0.41 -1.79 -20.48
C ASP A 302 0.74 -0.34 -20.13
N ILE A 303 1.85 0.18 -20.65
CA ILE A 303 2.34 1.54 -20.35
C ILE A 303 1.40 2.64 -20.88
N PRO A 304 0.81 2.56 -22.08
CA PRO A 304 -0.24 3.49 -22.49
C PRO A 304 -1.43 3.55 -21.54
N ARG A 305 -1.90 2.39 -21.05
CA ARG A 305 -2.97 2.31 -20.05
C ARG A 305 -2.53 2.90 -18.71
N LEU A 306 -1.31 2.63 -18.26
CA LEU A 306 -0.72 3.22 -17.05
C LEU A 306 -0.71 4.75 -17.15
N ARG A 307 -0.22 5.29 -18.26
CA ARG A 307 -0.22 6.74 -18.55
C ARG A 307 -1.62 7.34 -18.47
N GLY A 308 -2.60 6.70 -19.10
CA GLY A 308 -4.00 7.15 -19.08
C GLY A 308 -4.58 7.15 -17.65
N LEU A 309 -4.37 6.08 -16.88
CA LEU A 309 -4.82 6.00 -15.49
C LEU A 309 -4.16 7.06 -14.60
N LEU A 310 -2.85 7.26 -14.73
CA LEU A 310 -2.16 8.29 -13.96
C LEU A 310 -2.67 9.69 -14.33
N SER A 311 -2.89 9.99 -15.62
CA SER A 311 -3.46 11.25 -16.08
C SER A 311 -4.84 11.49 -15.47
N ASP A 312 -5.77 10.56 -15.65
CA ASP A 312 -7.13 10.69 -15.15
C ASP A 312 -7.19 10.93 -13.64
N TRP A 313 -6.45 10.12 -12.87
CA TRP A 313 -6.42 10.25 -11.41
C TRP A 313 -5.78 11.57 -10.97
N GLN A 314 -4.65 11.96 -11.54
CA GLN A 314 -3.94 13.17 -11.17
C GLN A 314 -4.75 14.43 -11.49
N GLU A 315 -5.27 14.54 -12.71
CA GLU A 315 -5.96 15.73 -13.18
C GLU A 315 -7.32 15.90 -12.49
N GLN A 316 -8.13 14.83 -12.39
CA GLN A 316 -9.45 14.91 -11.78
C GLN A 316 -9.37 15.07 -10.25
N MET A 317 -8.46 14.37 -9.55
CA MET A 317 -8.23 14.57 -8.12
C MET A 317 -7.79 16.00 -7.83
N THR A 318 -6.92 16.58 -8.67
CA THR A 318 -6.49 17.98 -8.56
C THR A 318 -7.67 18.93 -8.73
N ALA A 319 -8.44 18.78 -9.79
CA ALA A 319 -9.62 19.60 -10.07
C ALA A 319 -10.69 19.49 -8.97
N GLY A 320 -10.86 18.29 -8.40
CA GLY A 320 -11.80 18.01 -7.32
C GLY A 320 -11.32 18.43 -5.92
N GLY A 321 -10.07 18.88 -5.77
CA GLY A 321 -9.46 19.23 -4.48
C GLY A 321 -9.13 18.04 -3.59
N GLY A 322 -9.06 16.83 -4.16
CA GLY A 322 -8.61 15.62 -3.49
C GLY A 322 -7.08 15.52 -3.40
N TRP A 323 -6.58 14.50 -2.70
CA TRP A 323 -5.15 14.27 -2.53
C TRP A 323 -4.80 12.79 -2.63
N ASN A 324 -3.85 12.44 -3.52
CA ASN A 324 -3.41 11.08 -3.77
C ASN A 324 -2.32 10.64 -2.79
N ALA A 325 -2.37 9.39 -2.34
CA ALA A 325 -1.22 8.65 -1.87
C ALA A 325 -0.52 8.02 -3.09
N LEU A 326 0.77 8.32 -3.28
CA LEU A 326 1.56 7.90 -4.44
C LEU A 326 2.44 6.72 -4.06
N PHE A 327 2.33 5.59 -4.75
CA PHE A 327 3.07 4.37 -4.42
C PHE A 327 3.19 3.42 -5.62
N TRP A 328 4.26 2.64 -5.66
CA TRP A 328 4.43 1.54 -6.60
C TRP A 328 4.20 0.18 -5.96
N SER A 329 4.43 0.07 -4.65
CA SER A 329 4.38 -1.19 -3.92
C SER A 329 3.91 -0.97 -2.48
N ASN A 330 3.53 -2.06 -1.85
CA ASN A 330 3.26 -2.19 -0.44
C ASN A 330 3.46 -3.67 -0.04
N HIS A 331 3.10 -4.04 1.19
CA HIS A 331 3.21 -5.41 1.70
C HIS A 331 2.27 -6.44 1.02
N ASP A 332 1.41 -6.00 0.09
CA ASP A 332 0.45 -6.83 -0.66
C ASP A 332 0.71 -6.86 -2.17
N GLN A 333 1.80 -6.23 -2.63
CA GLN A 333 2.17 -6.17 -4.04
C GLN A 333 3.58 -6.70 -4.25
N PRO A 334 3.88 -7.40 -5.35
CA PRO A 334 5.25 -7.77 -5.70
C PRO A 334 6.18 -6.55 -5.75
N ARG A 335 7.49 -6.78 -5.65
CA ARG A 335 8.48 -5.70 -5.74
C ARG A 335 8.37 -4.94 -7.07
N PRO A 336 8.34 -3.59 -7.06
CA PRO A 336 7.99 -2.81 -8.24
C PRO A 336 9.02 -2.91 -9.36
N ASN A 337 10.31 -3.01 -9.05
CA ASN A 337 11.37 -3.17 -10.04
C ASN A 337 11.36 -4.56 -10.72
N SER A 338 10.93 -5.62 -10.01
CA SER A 338 10.71 -6.95 -10.61
C SER A 338 9.47 -7.00 -11.50
N ARG A 339 8.46 -6.15 -11.22
CA ARG A 339 7.17 -6.16 -11.90
C ARG A 339 7.09 -5.14 -13.04
N PHE A 340 7.62 -3.94 -12.85
CA PHE A 340 7.51 -2.81 -13.79
C PHE A 340 8.87 -2.33 -14.30
N GLY A 341 9.98 -2.92 -13.85
CA GLY A 341 11.34 -2.58 -14.22
C GLY A 341 12.02 -3.67 -15.03
N ASP A 342 13.34 -3.59 -15.12
CA ASP A 342 14.19 -4.56 -15.79
C ASP A 342 15.34 -4.96 -14.85
N CYS A 343 15.31 -6.18 -14.36
CA CYS A 343 16.34 -6.73 -13.47
C CYS A 343 17.32 -7.67 -14.20
N SER A 344 17.36 -7.67 -15.53
CA SER A 344 18.17 -8.59 -16.33
C SER A 344 19.68 -8.33 -16.23
N THR A 345 20.07 -7.08 -15.99
CA THR A 345 21.44 -6.68 -15.70
C THR A 345 21.49 -5.74 -14.49
N ARG A 346 22.64 -5.62 -13.85
CA ARG A 346 22.82 -4.71 -12.72
C ARG A 346 22.60 -3.23 -13.08
N GLU A 347 22.94 -2.85 -14.31
CA GLU A 347 22.75 -1.50 -14.78
C GLU A 347 21.26 -1.20 -15.02
N LEU A 348 20.54 -2.10 -15.73
CA LEU A 348 19.10 -1.93 -16.00
C LEU A 348 18.29 -2.03 -14.70
N TRP A 349 18.67 -2.92 -13.79
CA TRP A 349 18.09 -2.96 -12.44
C TRP A 349 18.20 -1.62 -11.71
N ARG A 350 19.39 -0.99 -11.70
CA ARG A 350 19.59 0.32 -11.08
C ARG A 350 18.74 1.39 -11.77
N ARG A 351 18.85 1.49 -13.12
CA ARG A 351 18.12 2.50 -13.89
C ARG A 351 16.61 2.37 -13.71
N SER A 352 16.05 1.18 -13.82
CA SER A 352 14.61 0.98 -13.63
C SER A 352 14.17 1.25 -12.19
N SER A 353 14.97 0.86 -11.18
CA SER A 353 14.70 1.18 -9.77
C SER A 353 14.71 2.69 -9.48
N GLU A 354 15.54 3.47 -10.18
CA GLU A 354 15.61 4.94 -10.06
C GLU A 354 14.55 5.66 -10.91
N LEU A 355 14.12 5.08 -12.04
CA LEU A 355 13.05 5.62 -12.88
C LEU A 355 11.70 5.63 -12.14
N LEU A 356 11.40 4.56 -11.42
CA LEU A 356 10.12 4.40 -10.73
C LEU A 356 9.78 5.57 -9.78
N PRO A 357 10.68 6.01 -8.86
CA PRO A 357 10.40 7.18 -8.05
C PRO A 357 10.35 8.49 -8.83
N VAL A 358 11.12 8.67 -9.92
CA VAL A 358 10.98 9.87 -10.77
C VAL A 358 9.57 9.94 -11.36
N CYS A 359 9.05 8.82 -11.83
CA CYS A 359 7.72 8.77 -12.42
C CYS A 359 6.62 9.22 -11.47
N ILE A 360 6.60 8.77 -10.20
CA ILE A 360 5.46 9.04 -9.32
C ILE A 360 5.75 10.02 -8.17
N HIS A 361 6.98 10.10 -7.62
CA HIS A 361 7.24 10.99 -6.48
C HIS A 361 7.19 12.48 -6.87
N LEU A 362 7.28 12.81 -8.15
CA LEU A 362 7.15 14.18 -8.64
C LEU A 362 5.73 14.55 -9.06
N LEU A 363 4.78 13.62 -9.00
CA LEU A 363 3.34 13.87 -9.17
C LEU A 363 2.75 14.62 -7.96
N ARG A 364 1.51 15.11 -8.10
CA ARG A 364 0.76 15.75 -7.03
C ARG A 364 0.15 14.72 -6.09
N GLY A 365 0.61 14.68 -4.85
CA GLY A 365 0.25 13.69 -3.84
C GLY A 365 1.36 13.52 -2.82
N THR A 366 1.20 12.59 -1.90
CA THR A 366 2.23 12.23 -0.90
C THR A 366 2.83 10.87 -1.26
N PRO A 367 4.15 10.77 -1.47
CA PRO A 367 4.82 9.50 -1.70
C PRO A 367 4.79 8.57 -0.48
N TYR A 368 4.55 7.30 -0.76
CA TYR A 368 4.70 6.20 0.19
C TYR A 368 5.77 5.26 -0.34
N VAL A 369 6.87 5.14 0.38
CA VAL A 369 8.00 4.26 0.07
C VAL A 369 7.84 2.99 0.90
N TYR A 370 7.73 1.85 0.25
CA TYR A 370 7.68 0.57 0.95
C TYR A 370 9.10 0.10 1.29
N GLN A 371 9.29 -0.47 2.50
CA GLN A 371 10.61 -0.96 2.97
C GLN A 371 11.33 -1.80 1.92
N GLY A 372 12.58 -1.43 1.63
CA GLY A 372 13.44 -2.09 0.64
C GLY A 372 13.23 -1.61 -0.80
N GLU A 373 12.22 -0.79 -1.08
CA GLU A 373 12.04 -0.14 -2.39
C GLU A 373 13.19 0.83 -2.65
N GLU A 374 13.60 1.56 -1.63
CA GLU A 374 14.74 2.49 -1.67
C GLU A 374 16.10 1.79 -1.88
N LEU A 375 16.15 0.47 -1.70
CA LEU A 375 17.33 -0.36 -1.98
C LEU A 375 17.24 -1.09 -3.33
N GLY A 376 16.12 -0.93 -4.05
CA GLY A 376 15.87 -1.71 -5.26
C GLY A 376 15.75 -3.22 -4.99
N MET A 377 15.26 -3.64 -3.82
CA MET A 377 15.03 -5.05 -3.52
C MET A 377 14.10 -5.69 -4.54
N THR A 378 14.39 -6.91 -4.95
CA THR A 378 13.64 -7.68 -5.96
C THR A 378 12.75 -8.73 -5.32
N ASN A 379 11.85 -9.33 -6.10
CA ASN A 379 11.16 -10.56 -5.71
C ASN A 379 12.19 -11.65 -5.36
N PRO A 380 11.85 -12.60 -4.45
CA PRO A 380 12.75 -13.70 -4.10
C PRO A 380 12.82 -14.76 -5.21
N ASP A 381 13.95 -15.47 -5.26
CA ASP A 381 14.18 -16.60 -6.16
C ASP A 381 13.59 -17.89 -5.58
N PHE A 382 12.34 -17.90 -5.14
CA PHE A 382 11.69 -19.09 -4.61
C PHE A 382 11.45 -20.12 -5.72
N THR A 383 11.66 -21.39 -5.38
CA THR A 383 11.62 -22.51 -6.32
C THR A 383 10.53 -23.53 -6.00
N SER A 384 9.82 -23.37 -4.88
CA SER A 384 8.76 -24.25 -4.43
C SER A 384 7.67 -23.45 -3.68
N ILE A 385 6.43 -23.91 -3.81
CA ILE A 385 5.29 -23.34 -3.06
C ILE A 385 5.49 -23.43 -1.54
N ASP A 386 6.24 -24.41 -1.05
CA ASP A 386 6.53 -24.60 0.38
C ASP A 386 7.35 -23.45 1.00
N GLN A 387 7.95 -22.59 0.18
CA GLN A 387 8.69 -21.40 0.63
C GLN A 387 7.76 -20.21 0.91
N TYR A 388 6.54 -20.25 0.40
CA TYR A 388 5.52 -19.22 0.63
C TYR A 388 4.75 -19.44 1.95
N ARG A 389 4.29 -18.35 2.55
CA ARG A 389 3.56 -18.32 3.83
C ARG A 389 2.20 -17.63 3.71
N ASP A 390 2.01 -16.84 2.65
CA ASP A 390 0.83 -16.05 2.43
C ASP A 390 -0.41 -16.90 2.14
N VAL A 391 -1.46 -16.70 2.93
CA VAL A 391 -2.73 -17.46 2.84
C VAL A 391 -3.40 -17.30 1.47
N GLU A 392 -3.41 -16.09 0.90
CA GLU A 392 -3.97 -15.84 -0.43
C GLU A 392 -3.24 -16.66 -1.50
N SER A 393 -1.91 -16.60 -1.50
CA SER A 393 -1.06 -17.34 -2.46
C SER A 393 -1.23 -18.85 -2.36
N LEU A 394 -1.30 -19.39 -1.14
CA LEU A 394 -1.50 -20.82 -0.92
C LEU A 394 -2.89 -21.30 -1.36
N ASN A 395 -3.92 -20.46 -1.16
CA ASN A 395 -5.27 -20.77 -1.61
C ASN A 395 -5.36 -20.73 -3.14
N TYR A 396 -4.85 -19.69 -3.77
CA TYR A 396 -4.90 -19.57 -5.23
C TYR A 396 -4.03 -20.60 -5.95
N TYR A 397 -2.92 -21.04 -5.38
CA TYR A 397 -2.17 -22.17 -5.91
C TYR A 397 -3.04 -23.42 -6.07
N LYS A 398 -3.96 -23.68 -5.12
CA LYS A 398 -4.90 -24.81 -5.19
C LYS A 398 -6.03 -24.53 -6.17
N ILE A 399 -6.61 -23.33 -6.13
CA ILE A 399 -7.71 -22.91 -7.03
C ILE A 399 -7.26 -23.06 -8.48
N LEU A 400 -6.09 -22.56 -8.86
CA LEU A 400 -5.56 -22.67 -10.21
C LEU A 400 -5.41 -24.14 -10.66
N GLN A 401 -4.99 -25.04 -9.76
CA GLN A 401 -4.92 -26.47 -10.08
C GLN A 401 -6.30 -27.10 -10.22
N ASP A 402 -7.26 -26.73 -9.37
CA ASP A 402 -8.65 -27.18 -9.46
C ASP A 402 -9.32 -26.70 -10.76
N GLU A 403 -8.88 -25.55 -11.29
CA GLU A 403 -9.27 -25.00 -12.60
C GLU A 403 -8.51 -25.61 -13.77
N GLY A 404 -7.53 -26.48 -13.52
CA GLY A 404 -6.84 -27.29 -14.52
C GLY A 404 -5.41 -26.89 -14.85
N ALA A 405 -4.82 -25.93 -14.14
CA ALA A 405 -3.39 -25.61 -14.29
C ALA A 405 -2.51 -26.73 -13.74
N THR A 406 -1.39 -26.98 -14.37
CA THR A 406 -0.37 -27.87 -13.80
C THR A 406 0.25 -27.24 -12.54
N PRO A 407 0.86 -28.04 -11.64
CA PRO A 407 1.57 -27.49 -10.48
C PRO A 407 2.65 -26.46 -10.85
N GLU A 408 3.35 -26.67 -11.97
CA GLU A 408 4.38 -25.77 -12.47
C GLU A 408 3.79 -24.44 -12.97
N GLU A 409 2.67 -24.48 -13.70
CA GLU A 409 1.96 -23.28 -14.17
C GLU A 409 1.36 -22.50 -13.00
N ALA A 410 0.69 -23.17 -12.07
CA ALA A 410 0.14 -22.54 -10.87
C ALA A 410 1.26 -21.90 -10.02
N PHE A 411 2.39 -22.60 -9.86
CA PHE A 411 3.55 -22.06 -9.15
C PHE A 411 4.15 -20.84 -9.85
N HIS A 412 4.27 -20.86 -11.18
CA HIS A 412 4.76 -19.72 -11.95
C HIS A 412 3.89 -18.49 -11.70
N ILE A 413 2.56 -18.62 -11.77
CA ILE A 413 1.63 -17.52 -11.52
C ILE A 413 1.78 -16.98 -10.09
N VAL A 414 1.83 -17.86 -9.09
CA VAL A 414 2.01 -17.47 -7.68
C VAL A 414 3.33 -16.73 -7.47
N ARG A 415 4.42 -17.19 -8.07
CA ARG A 415 5.73 -16.57 -7.98
C ARG A 415 5.75 -15.14 -8.53
N GLU A 416 4.91 -14.82 -9.53
CA GLU A 416 4.85 -13.48 -10.12
C GLU A 416 3.85 -12.54 -9.37
N ARG A 417 2.97 -13.08 -8.52
CA ARG A 417 1.84 -12.34 -7.94
C ARG A 417 1.71 -12.40 -6.42
N SER A 418 2.52 -13.22 -5.76
CA SER A 418 2.43 -13.41 -4.32
C SER A 418 2.71 -12.11 -3.54
N ARG A 419 1.96 -11.93 -2.45
CA ARG A 419 2.24 -10.89 -1.46
C ARG A 419 3.58 -11.12 -0.76
N ASP A 420 4.03 -12.36 -0.62
CA ASP A 420 5.31 -12.71 0.01
C ASP A 420 6.53 -12.21 -0.77
N ASP A 421 6.38 -11.86 -2.04
CA ASP A 421 7.46 -11.29 -2.86
C ASP A 421 8.00 -9.99 -2.26
N SER A 422 7.15 -9.21 -1.62
CA SER A 422 7.54 -7.98 -0.93
C SER A 422 7.76 -8.16 0.58
N ARG A 423 7.41 -9.34 1.13
CA ARG A 423 7.49 -9.62 2.58
C ARG A 423 8.81 -10.26 3.02
N THR A 424 9.77 -10.42 2.11
CA THR A 424 11.12 -10.84 2.45
C THR A 424 11.82 -9.81 3.34
N PRO A 425 12.71 -10.25 4.27
CA PRO A 425 13.43 -9.36 5.17
C PRO A 425 14.20 -8.25 4.45
N VAL A 426 14.22 -7.06 5.05
CA VAL A 426 15.04 -5.95 4.57
C VAL A 426 16.52 -6.34 4.59
N GLN A 427 17.22 -6.04 3.51
CA GLN A 427 18.62 -6.37 3.30
C GLN A 427 19.51 -5.25 3.87
N TRP A 428 19.95 -5.40 5.14
CA TRP A 428 20.73 -4.38 5.83
C TRP A 428 22.22 -4.41 5.46
N ASP A 429 22.76 -5.59 5.19
CA ASP A 429 24.15 -5.78 4.78
C ASP A 429 24.35 -7.09 3.98
N GLY A 430 25.55 -7.29 3.45
CA GLY A 430 25.92 -8.48 2.69
C GLY A 430 26.24 -9.73 3.52
N SER A 431 26.05 -9.72 4.84
CA SER A 431 26.32 -10.84 5.73
C SER A 431 25.23 -11.92 5.65
N ALA A 432 25.43 -13.03 6.35
CA ALA A 432 24.41 -14.08 6.49
C ALA A 432 23.11 -13.46 7.04
N ASN A 433 21.96 -13.91 6.47
CA ASN A 433 20.63 -13.37 6.77
C ASN A 433 20.50 -11.86 6.50
N ALA A 434 21.36 -11.30 5.62
CA ALA A 434 21.31 -9.90 5.19
C ALA A 434 21.36 -8.90 6.36
N GLY A 435 21.98 -9.23 7.50
CA GLY A 435 21.98 -8.40 8.69
C GLY A 435 20.62 -8.21 9.35
N PHE A 436 19.58 -8.91 8.89
CA PHE A 436 18.22 -8.83 9.42
C PHE A 436 18.10 -9.51 10.78
N THR A 437 18.66 -10.72 10.93
CA THR A 437 18.57 -11.55 12.14
C THR A 437 19.85 -12.35 12.39
N SER A 438 20.14 -12.63 13.64
CA SER A 438 21.15 -13.62 14.04
C SER A 438 20.57 -15.06 14.10
N GLY A 439 19.27 -15.22 14.03
CA GLY A 439 18.55 -16.49 14.03
C GLY A 439 18.22 -17.00 12.62
N THR A 440 17.16 -17.81 12.53
CA THR A 440 16.61 -18.27 11.24
C THR A 440 15.47 -17.36 10.81
N PRO A 441 15.56 -16.68 9.64
CA PRO A 441 14.49 -15.82 9.17
C PRO A 441 13.18 -16.59 8.99
N TRP A 442 12.03 -15.99 9.31
CA TRP A 442 10.70 -16.58 9.17
C TRP A 442 10.32 -16.91 7.71
N ILE A 443 10.92 -16.21 6.75
CA ILE A 443 10.81 -16.41 5.31
C ILE A 443 12.18 -16.24 4.65
N GLY A 444 12.38 -16.82 3.47
CA GLY A 444 13.65 -16.76 2.75
C GLY A 444 14.09 -15.33 2.40
N ILE A 445 15.39 -15.12 2.28
CA ILE A 445 16.01 -13.84 1.89
C ILE A 445 16.54 -13.98 0.46
N PRO A 446 16.29 -13.01 -0.44
CA PRO A 446 16.83 -13.00 -1.80
C PRO A 446 18.36 -13.09 -1.80
N ALA A 447 18.93 -13.90 -2.68
CA ALA A 447 20.38 -14.11 -2.76
C ALA A 447 21.16 -12.84 -3.16
N ASN A 448 20.48 -11.88 -3.79
CA ASN A 448 21.08 -10.60 -4.20
C ASN A 448 21.43 -9.66 -3.03
N HIS A 449 21.11 -9.99 -1.77
CA HIS A 449 21.54 -9.24 -0.60
C HIS A 449 23.07 -9.06 -0.52
N ALA A 450 23.81 -9.91 -1.20
CA ALA A 450 25.27 -9.80 -1.31
C ALA A 450 25.73 -8.48 -1.98
N TYR A 451 24.83 -7.77 -2.70
CA TYR A 451 25.13 -6.50 -3.36
C TYR A 451 23.96 -5.51 -3.40
N VAL A 452 22.75 -5.92 -3.06
CA VAL A 452 21.58 -5.07 -2.83
C VAL A 452 21.36 -5.03 -1.34
N ASN A 453 21.93 -4.04 -0.66
CA ASN A 453 21.79 -3.90 0.79
C ASN A 453 22.09 -2.46 1.25
N ALA A 454 21.52 -2.10 2.39
CA ALA A 454 21.60 -0.74 2.92
C ALA A 454 23.06 -0.29 3.18
N ALA A 455 23.92 -1.17 3.71
CA ALA A 455 25.30 -0.79 4.07
C ALA A 455 26.13 -0.39 2.84
N ASP A 456 26.04 -1.19 1.77
CA ASP A 456 26.77 -0.91 0.52
C ASP A 456 26.18 0.31 -0.19
N GLU A 457 24.86 0.42 -0.24
CA GLU A 457 24.18 1.50 -0.96
C GLU A 457 24.30 2.86 -0.27
N MET A 458 24.30 2.93 1.04
CA MET A 458 24.58 4.17 1.78
C MET A 458 26.02 4.67 1.56
N ALA A 459 26.95 3.78 1.25
CA ALA A 459 28.34 4.13 0.96
C ALA A 459 28.56 4.57 -0.50
N ASP A 460 27.63 4.24 -1.42
CA ASP A 460 27.71 4.58 -2.84
C ASP A 460 26.84 5.81 -3.18
N PRO A 461 27.42 6.96 -3.59
CA PRO A 461 26.65 8.14 -3.96
C PRO A 461 25.79 7.96 -5.23
N HIS A 462 26.01 6.89 -6.00
CA HIS A 462 25.29 6.55 -7.23
C HIS A 462 24.32 5.38 -7.07
N SER A 463 24.06 4.94 -5.84
CA SER A 463 23.16 3.86 -5.52
C SER A 463 21.67 4.27 -5.62
N VAL A 464 20.79 3.27 -5.61
CA VAL A 464 19.32 3.47 -5.57
C VAL A 464 18.94 4.20 -4.28
N TRP A 465 19.52 3.85 -3.12
CA TRP A 465 19.26 4.54 -1.86
C TRP A 465 19.67 6.02 -1.90
N SER A 466 20.85 6.31 -2.43
CA SER A 466 21.32 7.70 -2.59
C SER A 466 20.43 8.49 -3.56
N PHE A 467 19.86 7.83 -4.57
CA PHE A 467 18.89 8.42 -5.47
C PHE A 467 17.56 8.73 -4.77
N TYR A 468 17.00 7.78 -4.01
CA TYR A 468 15.78 8.01 -3.21
C TYR A 468 15.96 9.16 -2.22
N ARG A 469 17.08 9.22 -1.53
CA ARG A 469 17.41 10.34 -0.64
C ARG A 469 17.41 11.68 -1.37
N ARG A 470 17.97 11.75 -2.59
CA ARG A 470 17.98 12.98 -3.41
C ARG A 470 16.57 13.39 -3.84
N ILE A 471 15.74 12.46 -4.32
CA ILE A 471 14.37 12.81 -4.77
C ILE A 471 13.46 13.18 -3.59
N ILE A 472 13.65 12.59 -2.42
CA ILE A 472 12.96 12.98 -1.19
C ILE A 472 13.37 14.40 -0.76
N ALA A 473 14.66 14.72 -0.79
CA ALA A 473 15.15 16.07 -0.50
C ALA A 473 14.62 17.10 -1.50
N LEU A 474 14.65 16.77 -2.81
CA LEU A 474 14.10 17.62 -3.87
C LEU A 474 12.63 17.97 -3.60
N ARG A 475 11.82 16.99 -3.19
CA ARG A 475 10.41 17.24 -2.85
C ARG A 475 10.25 18.26 -1.73
N LYS A 476 11.10 18.22 -0.71
CA LYS A 476 11.07 19.15 0.43
C LYS A 476 11.50 20.56 0.08
N GLU A 477 12.32 20.72 -0.95
CA GLU A 477 12.91 21.98 -1.36
C GLU A 477 12.23 22.65 -2.57
N CYS A 478 11.40 21.89 -3.31
CA CYS A 478 10.85 22.32 -4.59
C CYS A 478 9.33 22.62 -4.51
N PRO A 479 8.91 23.89 -4.42
CA PRO A 479 7.49 24.26 -4.28
C PRO A 479 6.61 23.77 -5.42
N VAL A 480 7.10 23.71 -6.67
CA VAL A 480 6.30 23.20 -7.80
C VAL A 480 6.00 21.71 -7.66
N VAL A 481 6.88 20.91 -7.04
CA VAL A 481 6.60 19.51 -6.72
C VAL A 481 5.56 19.39 -5.61
N GLN A 482 5.65 20.25 -4.60
CA GLN A 482 4.75 20.22 -3.43
C GLN A 482 3.32 20.61 -3.77
N ALA A 483 3.14 21.70 -4.53
CA ALA A 483 1.84 22.36 -4.68
C ALA A 483 1.40 22.61 -6.13
N GLY A 484 2.28 22.41 -7.12
CA GLY A 484 1.98 22.70 -8.53
C GLY A 484 0.82 21.86 -9.07
N ASP A 485 0.10 22.42 -10.02
CA ASP A 485 -0.87 21.68 -10.82
C ASP A 485 -0.15 20.66 -11.72
N VAL A 486 -0.89 19.66 -12.19
CA VAL A 486 -0.35 18.59 -13.03
C VAL A 486 -1.13 18.48 -14.33
N ARG A 487 -0.42 18.26 -15.42
CA ARG A 487 -0.98 17.98 -16.75
C ARG A 487 -0.10 16.95 -17.45
N PHE A 488 -0.71 15.89 -17.96
CA PHE A 488 0.01 14.90 -18.76
C PHE A 488 0.26 15.42 -20.17
N LEU A 489 1.40 15.05 -20.74
CA LEU A 489 1.86 15.47 -22.07
C LEU A 489 1.78 14.29 -23.05
N ASP A 490 1.46 14.60 -24.29
CA ASP A 490 1.48 13.60 -25.36
C ASP A 490 2.94 13.25 -25.69
N ALA A 491 3.34 12.04 -25.36
CA ALA A 491 4.64 11.50 -25.70
C ALA A 491 4.61 10.84 -27.10
N ALA A 492 5.69 10.96 -27.84
CA ALA A 492 5.79 10.38 -29.18
C ALA A 492 5.90 8.85 -29.18
N SER A 493 6.35 8.25 -28.07
CA SER A 493 6.45 6.80 -27.87
C SER A 493 5.44 6.28 -26.85
N ASP A 494 4.87 5.11 -27.12
CA ASP A 494 4.00 4.40 -26.18
C ASP A 494 4.72 3.90 -24.91
N LYS A 495 6.06 3.87 -24.91
CA LYS A 495 6.86 3.52 -23.74
C LYS A 495 7.16 4.71 -22.83
N VAL A 496 6.80 5.93 -23.24
CA VAL A 496 7.11 7.13 -22.47
C VAL A 496 5.90 7.63 -21.71
N ILE A 497 6.10 7.91 -20.42
CA ILE A 497 5.19 8.68 -19.58
C ILE A 497 5.79 10.05 -19.37
N ALA A 498 5.07 11.12 -19.77
CA ALA A 498 5.51 12.48 -19.59
C ALA A 498 4.41 13.36 -19.02
N TYR A 499 4.78 14.29 -18.13
CA TYR A 499 3.86 15.25 -17.54
C TYR A 499 4.55 16.55 -17.14
N GLU A 500 3.76 17.58 -17.01
CA GLU A 500 4.15 18.92 -16.58
C GLU A 500 3.56 19.25 -15.22
N ARG A 501 4.34 19.93 -14.38
CA ARG A 501 3.89 20.59 -13.16
C ARG A 501 4.08 22.09 -13.31
N THR A 502 3.09 22.88 -12.89
CA THR A 502 3.16 24.34 -12.92
C THR A 502 2.70 24.94 -11.61
N LEU A 503 3.37 26.00 -11.16
CA LEU A 503 3.01 26.72 -9.92
C LEU A 503 3.10 28.22 -10.16
N ASP A 504 1.95 28.87 -10.32
CA ASP A 504 1.88 30.31 -10.43
C ASP A 504 2.21 30.98 -9.09
N GLY A 505 2.95 32.08 -9.16
CA GLY A 505 3.24 32.91 -7.98
C GLY A 505 4.22 32.31 -6.98
N ALA A 506 4.97 31.28 -7.32
CA ALA A 506 6.02 30.74 -6.46
C ALA A 506 7.02 31.84 -6.06
N ALA A 507 7.27 31.98 -4.75
CA ALA A 507 8.16 32.99 -4.20
C ALA A 507 9.64 32.67 -4.48
N SER A 508 9.98 31.39 -4.68
CA SER A 508 11.33 30.91 -4.97
C SER A 508 11.28 29.58 -5.70
N GLY A 509 12.38 29.21 -6.37
CA GLY A 509 12.52 27.95 -7.09
C GLY A 509 11.83 27.94 -8.45
N PRO A 510 11.88 26.80 -9.15
CA PRO A 510 11.27 26.64 -10.47
C PRO A 510 9.73 26.75 -10.37
N ARG A 511 9.16 27.35 -11.40
CA ARG A 511 7.70 27.48 -11.56
C ARG A 511 7.11 26.45 -12.52
N ARG A 512 7.97 25.80 -13.29
CA ARG A 512 7.61 24.78 -14.24
C ARG A 512 8.56 23.60 -14.11
N LEU A 513 8.02 22.40 -14.14
CA LEU A 513 8.76 21.14 -14.13
C LEU A 513 8.16 20.24 -15.19
N VAL A 514 8.98 19.67 -16.06
CA VAL A 514 8.58 18.62 -17.01
C VAL A 514 9.32 17.35 -16.66
N VAL A 515 8.58 16.26 -16.49
CA VAL A 515 9.10 14.92 -16.21
C VAL A 515 8.84 14.04 -17.42
N ALA A 516 9.83 13.24 -17.81
CA ALA A 516 9.70 12.24 -18.86
C ALA A 516 10.44 10.96 -18.46
N CYS A 517 9.78 9.80 -18.58
CA CYS A 517 10.26 8.48 -18.18
C CYS A 517 10.07 7.48 -19.32
N ASN A 518 11.13 6.82 -19.75
CA ASN A 518 11.09 5.76 -20.76
C ASN A 518 11.05 4.38 -20.11
N PHE A 519 9.90 3.72 -20.11
CA PHE A 519 9.66 2.36 -19.61
C PHE A 519 10.03 1.29 -20.66
N GLY A 520 11.09 1.49 -21.42
CA GLY A 520 11.54 0.58 -22.48
C GLY A 520 13.03 0.32 -22.44
N GLY A 521 13.41 -0.86 -22.96
CA GLY A 521 14.82 -1.28 -23.11
C GLY A 521 15.54 -0.69 -24.34
N GLU A 522 14.92 0.25 -25.04
CA GLU A 522 15.47 0.92 -26.23
C GLU A 522 15.27 2.43 -26.13
N ASP A 523 16.00 3.19 -26.98
CA ASP A 523 15.81 4.63 -27.09
C ASP A 523 14.37 4.96 -27.49
N ALA A 524 13.78 5.96 -26.83
CA ALA A 524 12.41 6.36 -27.09
C ALA A 524 12.27 7.87 -27.27
N ALA A 525 11.58 8.27 -28.34
CA ALA A 525 11.18 9.66 -28.55
C ALA A 525 10.18 10.08 -27.46
N ALA A 526 10.52 11.11 -26.70
CA ALA A 526 9.72 11.57 -25.57
C ALA A 526 8.86 12.79 -25.94
N LEU A 527 9.46 13.95 -26.10
CA LEU A 527 8.77 15.21 -26.23
C LEU A 527 9.40 16.09 -27.33
N PRO A 528 8.64 16.96 -28.03
CA PRO A 528 9.20 18.00 -28.86
C PRO A 528 10.20 18.87 -28.05
N VAL A 529 11.31 19.26 -28.69
CA VAL A 529 12.40 20.00 -28.04
C VAL A 529 11.94 21.37 -27.50
N ASP A 530 10.99 22.01 -28.14
CA ASP A 530 10.43 23.30 -27.71
C ASP A 530 9.70 23.22 -26.38
N VAL A 531 9.23 22.03 -25.98
CA VAL A 531 8.62 21.78 -24.67
C VAL A 531 9.66 21.84 -23.55
N VAL A 532 10.93 21.50 -23.84
CA VAL A 532 12.02 21.36 -22.88
C VAL A 532 13.18 22.34 -23.08
N ASP A 533 13.07 23.24 -24.06
CA ASP A 533 14.13 24.20 -24.39
C ASP A 533 14.43 25.16 -23.21
N GLY A 534 15.71 25.36 -22.95
CA GLY A 534 16.19 26.22 -21.87
C GLY A 534 16.02 25.68 -20.43
N ALA A 535 15.54 24.44 -20.27
CA ALA A 535 15.42 23.81 -18.97
C ALA A 535 16.77 23.33 -18.41
N ALA A 536 16.84 23.22 -17.08
CA ALA A 536 17.93 22.54 -16.38
C ALA A 536 17.41 21.24 -15.74
N ALA A 537 18.22 20.17 -15.80
CA ALA A 537 17.91 18.94 -15.10
C ALA A 537 17.96 19.16 -13.59
N LEU A 538 16.88 18.84 -12.88
CA LEU A 538 16.82 18.80 -11.43
C LEU A 538 17.21 17.44 -10.88
N ILE A 539 16.74 16.39 -11.54
CA ILE A 539 17.08 14.99 -11.23
C ILE A 539 16.96 14.15 -12.49
N GLU A 540 17.92 13.25 -12.66
CA GLU A 540 17.99 12.27 -13.74
C GLU A 540 18.68 11.00 -13.23
N ASN A 541 18.33 9.85 -13.79
CA ASN A 541 18.93 8.55 -13.42
C ASN A 541 20.02 8.08 -14.40
N CYS A 542 20.16 8.75 -15.54
CA CYS A 542 21.20 8.52 -16.54
C CYS A 542 21.40 9.78 -17.37
N ASP A 543 22.55 9.91 -18.02
CA ASP A 543 22.92 10.99 -18.94
C ASP A 543 22.64 10.64 -20.41
N GLU A 544 21.96 9.54 -20.68
CA GLU A 544 21.61 9.07 -22.02
C GLU A 544 20.30 9.71 -22.51
N HIS A 545 20.30 11.05 -22.61
CA HIS A 545 19.26 11.79 -23.28
C HIS A 545 19.88 12.78 -24.26
N HIS A 546 19.25 12.97 -25.41
CA HIS A 546 19.74 13.87 -26.44
C HIS A 546 18.59 14.42 -27.31
N VAL A 547 18.89 15.43 -28.08
CA VAL A 547 17.93 15.96 -29.07
C VAL A 547 18.24 15.38 -30.43
N GLN A 548 17.25 14.72 -31.03
CA GLN A 548 17.31 14.21 -32.40
C GLN A 548 16.09 14.68 -33.18
N ASP A 549 16.32 15.28 -34.35
CA ASP A 549 15.26 15.77 -35.28
C ASP A 549 14.20 16.66 -34.59
N GLY A 550 14.63 17.51 -33.65
CA GLY A 550 13.74 18.40 -32.90
C GLY A 550 12.93 17.71 -31.79
N THR A 551 13.33 16.51 -31.39
CA THR A 551 12.67 15.71 -30.33
C THR A 551 13.67 15.32 -29.25
N LEU A 552 13.28 15.42 -27.97
CA LEU A 552 14.00 14.83 -26.86
C LEU A 552 13.86 13.30 -26.95
N VAL A 553 14.99 12.61 -26.99
CA VAL A 553 15.07 11.14 -26.96
C VAL A 553 15.69 10.72 -25.64
N LEU A 554 15.08 9.72 -25.00
CA LEU A 554 15.53 9.11 -23.75
C LEU A 554 16.06 7.71 -24.02
N GLY A 555 17.24 7.40 -23.49
CA GLY A 555 17.82 6.06 -23.53
C GLY A 555 16.99 5.01 -22.75
N PRO A 556 17.43 3.75 -22.76
CA PRO A 556 16.76 2.65 -22.06
C PRO A 556 16.60 2.93 -20.57
N TRP A 557 15.37 2.82 -20.07
CA TRP A 557 15.04 3.05 -18.65
C TRP A 557 15.53 4.40 -18.10
N CYS A 558 15.60 5.41 -18.97
CA CYS A 558 16.00 6.76 -18.63
C CYS A 558 14.80 7.59 -18.16
N ALA A 559 15.01 8.36 -17.11
CA ALA A 559 14.05 9.31 -16.57
C ALA A 559 14.72 10.65 -16.27
N VAL A 560 14.05 11.75 -16.62
CA VAL A 560 14.55 13.10 -16.40
C VAL A 560 13.44 14.01 -15.88
N ALA A 561 13.78 14.89 -14.96
CA ALA A 561 12.94 15.99 -14.52
C ALA A 561 13.64 17.33 -14.81
N LEU A 562 13.08 18.10 -15.70
CA LEU A 562 13.60 19.35 -16.26
C LEU A 562 12.79 20.54 -15.72
N ALA A 563 13.47 21.64 -15.34
CA ALA A 563 12.81 22.77 -14.69
C ALA A 563 13.29 24.15 -15.17
N TRP A 564 12.41 25.17 -15.00
CA TRP A 564 12.64 26.59 -15.30
C TRP A 564 12.31 27.49 -14.11
#